data_dd21996856f3a9251b55cf17cdfbce1d
#
_entry.id   dd21996856f3a9251b55cf17cdfbce1d
#
_cell.length_a   1.000
_cell.length_b   1.000
_cell.length_c   1.000
_cell.angle_alpha   90.00
_cell.angle_beta   90.00
_cell.angle_gamma   90.00
#
_symmetry.space_group_name_H-M   'P 1'
#
loop_
_entity.id
_entity.type
_entity.pdbx_description
1 polymer ?
#
loop_
_entity_poly.entity_id
_entity_poly.type
_entity_poly.pdbx_seq_one_letter_code
_entity_poly.pdbx_strand_id
1 'polypeptide(L)'
;ESINHGINLDRQVSLQYLYYLDQIGLSISPLSNNFLFRKIGANPFPKLFNRGLNVTLSTDDPLLFHMSDDALLEEYSVARASFDLSMTDMAEIARNSVLQSGFEEDFKRKWLGEEYAKGLTFCDELKTHVPLIRAKFRAEHLALEHMLVHLIAANKGKSVLKEMMTHFGLARDAHRNILLNNLPDLESFPEQNQL
;
A
#
# COMPACT_ATOMS: atom_id res chain seq x y z
N GLU A 1 7.09 -7.08 9.31
CA GLU A 1 8.37 -6.41 9.01
C GLU A 1 8.12 -5.01 8.45
N SER A 2 8.98 -4.05 8.80
CA SER A 2 8.89 -2.68 8.31
C SER A 2 10.29 -2.06 8.16
N ILE A 3 10.39 -1.02 7.35
CA ILE A 3 11.58 -0.19 7.21
C ILE A 3 11.23 1.28 7.45
N ASN A 4 12.21 2.03 7.95
CA ASN A 4 12.08 3.48 8.12
C ASN A 4 12.39 4.20 6.81
N HIS A 5 11.62 5.25 6.53
CA HIS A 5 11.70 6.15 5.37
C HIS A 5 11.46 5.48 4.02
N GLY A 6 12.37 4.66 3.52
CA GLY A 6 12.20 4.00 2.23
C GLY A 6 12.12 4.96 1.03
N ILE A 7 12.56 6.23 1.16
CA ILE A 7 12.38 7.30 0.15
C ILE A 7 13.03 7.02 -1.21
N ASN A 8 14.04 6.16 -1.27
CA ASN A 8 14.68 5.77 -2.53
C ASN A 8 13.93 4.66 -3.26
N LEU A 9 12.92 4.06 -2.63
CA LEU A 9 12.08 3.03 -3.23
C LEU A 9 11.34 3.55 -4.49
N ASP A 10 11.11 4.87 -4.57
CA ASP A 10 10.46 5.50 -5.72
C ASP A 10 11.19 5.31 -7.06
N ARG A 11 12.47 5.01 -7.02
CA ARG A 11 13.34 4.77 -8.19
C ARG A 11 13.40 3.30 -8.59
N GLN A 12 12.89 2.39 -7.77
CA GLN A 12 13.03 0.94 -7.92
C GLN A 12 11.65 0.29 -8.11
N VAL A 13 11.10 0.37 -9.32
CA VAL A 13 9.71 -0.05 -9.60
C VAL A 13 9.47 -1.53 -9.26
N SER A 14 10.40 -2.42 -9.61
CA SER A 14 10.29 -3.85 -9.28
C SER A 14 10.29 -4.09 -7.77
N LEU A 15 11.12 -3.35 -7.03
CA LEU A 15 11.17 -3.46 -5.58
C LEU A 15 9.90 -2.89 -4.93
N GLN A 16 9.33 -1.78 -5.46
CA GLN A 16 8.02 -1.29 -5.01
C GLN A 16 6.94 -2.37 -5.16
N TYR A 17 6.96 -3.11 -6.27
CA TYR A 17 5.98 -4.16 -6.52
C TYR A 17 6.11 -5.32 -5.52
N LEU A 18 7.32 -5.75 -5.19
CA LEU A 18 7.56 -6.74 -4.14
C LEU A 18 7.08 -6.23 -2.76
N TYR A 19 7.37 -4.98 -2.42
CA TYR A 19 6.90 -4.36 -1.17
C TYR A 19 5.38 -4.26 -1.12
N TYR A 20 4.75 -4.00 -2.26
CA TYR A 20 3.30 -4.00 -2.37
C TYR A 20 2.71 -5.40 -2.16
N LEU A 21 3.25 -6.43 -2.82
CA LEU A 21 2.76 -7.80 -2.69
C LEU A 21 2.88 -8.31 -1.25
N ASP A 22 4.03 -8.12 -0.62
CA ASP A 22 4.27 -8.59 0.75
C ASP A 22 3.76 -7.61 1.82
N GLN A 23 3.16 -6.46 1.41
CA GLN A 23 2.68 -5.41 2.31
C GLN A 23 3.72 -5.02 3.36
N ILE A 24 5.00 -4.95 2.97
CA ILE A 24 6.10 -4.53 3.85
C ILE A 24 5.84 -3.09 4.29
N GLY A 25 5.85 -2.87 5.61
CA GLY A 25 5.60 -1.57 6.21
C GLY A 25 6.67 -0.54 5.86
N LEU A 26 6.24 0.68 5.52
CA LEU A 26 7.10 1.85 5.33
C LEU A 26 6.72 2.93 6.34
N SER A 27 7.61 3.22 7.28
CA SER A 27 7.43 4.29 8.25
C SER A 27 8.13 5.56 7.72
N ILE A 28 7.37 6.47 7.15
CA ILE A 28 7.89 7.67 6.48
C ILE A 28 7.71 8.88 7.38
N SER A 29 8.75 9.72 7.46
CA SER A 29 8.80 10.92 8.29
C SER A 29 9.00 12.16 7.39
N PRO A 30 7.90 12.72 6.83
CA PRO A 30 7.98 13.83 5.87
C PRO A 30 8.77 15.03 6.33
N LEU A 31 8.63 15.47 7.60
CA LEU A 31 9.36 16.62 8.13
C LEU A 31 10.87 16.36 8.25
N SER A 32 11.25 15.21 8.82
CA SER A 32 12.64 14.76 8.85
C SER A 32 13.24 14.65 7.45
N ASN A 33 12.50 14.02 6.53
CA ASN A 33 12.94 13.88 5.14
C ASN A 33 13.12 15.23 4.47
N ASN A 34 12.22 16.20 4.73
CA ASN A 34 12.33 17.56 4.19
C ASN A 34 13.55 18.30 4.72
N PHE A 35 13.86 18.09 5.98
CA PHE A 35 14.99 18.76 6.62
C PHE A 35 16.34 18.19 6.16
N LEU A 36 16.44 16.84 6.04
CA LEU A 36 17.72 16.16 5.84
C LEU A 36 18.02 15.80 4.38
N PHE A 37 17.02 15.41 3.59
CA PHE A 37 17.28 14.68 2.34
C PHE A 37 16.54 15.21 1.12
N ARG A 38 15.26 15.57 1.25
CA ARG A 38 14.40 15.77 0.10
C ARG A 38 13.24 16.71 0.41
N LYS A 39 13.12 17.79 -0.33
CA LYS A 39 12.01 18.75 -0.18
C LYS A 39 10.66 18.04 -0.14
N ILE A 40 9.75 18.56 0.68
CA ILE A 40 8.46 17.92 0.94
C ILE A 40 7.65 17.65 -0.32
N GLY A 41 7.62 18.59 -1.27
CA GLY A 41 6.92 18.40 -2.56
C GLY A 41 7.53 17.34 -3.48
N ALA A 42 8.74 16.83 -3.17
CA ALA A 42 9.40 15.75 -3.88
C ALA A 42 9.39 14.43 -3.08
N ASN A 43 8.72 14.40 -1.92
CA ASN A 43 8.61 13.19 -1.12
C ASN A 43 7.76 12.14 -1.85
N PRO A 44 8.21 10.89 -1.93
CA PRO A 44 7.50 9.83 -2.63
C PRO A 44 6.26 9.31 -1.91
N PHE A 45 5.98 9.75 -0.68
CA PHE A 45 4.87 9.30 0.14
C PHE A 45 3.54 9.21 -0.63
N PRO A 46 3.07 10.28 -1.32
CA PRO A 46 1.78 10.22 -2.02
C PRO A 46 1.75 9.14 -3.10
N LYS A 47 2.86 9.01 -3.85
CA LYS A 47 2.99 8.02 -4.91
C LYS A 47 2.96 6.58 -4.36
N LEU A 48 3.67 6.33 -3.27
CA LEU A 48 3.73 5.01 -2.62
C LEU A 48 2.37 4.64 -2.00
N PHE A 49 1.73 5.59 -1.29
CA PHE A 49 0.41 5.40 -0.71
C PHE A 49 -0.67 5.14 -1.77
N ASN A 50 -0.70 5.94 -2.83
CA ASN A 50 -1.67 5.79 -3.91
C ASN A 50 -1.53 4.46 -4.66
N ARG A 51 -0.31 3.91 -4.72
CA ARG A 51 -0.04 2.58 -5.27
C ARG A 51 -0.44 1.43 -4.35
N GLY A 52 -0.88 1.72 -3.14
CA GLY A 52 -1.32 0.72 -2.18
C GLY A 52 -0.22 0.09 -1.34
N LEU A 53 0.99 0.66 -1.32
CA LEU A 53 2.02 0.23 -0.38
C LEU A 53 1.57 0.53 1.05
N ASN A 54 2.02 -0.28 1.98
CA ASN A 54 1.69 -0.18 3.39
C ASN A 54 2.53 0.92 4.06
N VAL A 55 2.11 2.17 3.91
CA VAL A 55 2.83 3.35 4.44
C VAL A 55 2.18 3.88 5.70
N THR A 56 3.01 4.41 6.60
CA THR A 56 2.63 5.11 7.82
C THR A 56 3.41 6.41 7.97
N LEU A 57 2.92 7.30 8.83
CA LEU A 57 3.64 8.50 9.24
C LEU A 57 4.34 8.27 10.58
N SER A 58 5.54 8.81 10.70
CA SER A 58 6.38 8.76 11.89
C SER A 58 7.07 10.10 12.11
N THR A 59 7.38 10.40 13.35
CA THR A 59 8.05 11.68 13.73
C THR A 59 9.55 11.67 13.55
N ASP A 60 10.17 10.47 13.48
CA ASP A 60 11.62 10.32 13.58
C ASP A 60 12.14 10.97 14.89
N ASP A 61 13.00 11.97 14.84
CA ASP A 61 13.52 12.69 15.99
C ASP A 61 12.63 13.90 16.34
N PRO A 62 11.61 13.76 17.19
CA PRO A 62 10.61 14.80 17.41
C PRO A 62 11.18 16.09 17.96
N LEU A 63 12.19 16.03 18.82
CA LEU A 63 12.84 17.21 19.40
C LEU A 63 13.69 17.99 18.37
N LEU A 64 14.03 17.38 17.25
CA LEU A 64 14.89 17.98 16.23
C LEU A 64 14.09 18.58 15.08
N PHE A 65 12.99 17.95 14.68
CA PHE A 65 12.28 18.28 13.45
C PHE A 65 10.92 18.95 13.64
N HIS A 66 10.41 19.01 14.89
CA HIS A 66 9.09 19.55 15.19
C HIS A 66 9.16 20.81 16.03
N MET A 67 8.17 21.67 15.88
CA MET A 67 8.08 22.96 16.56
C MET A 67 7.07 22.95 17.72
N SER A 68 6.29 21.87 17.86
CA SER A 68 5.27 21.70 18.89
C SER A 68 5.55 20.51 19.79
N ASP A 69 4.92 20.48 20.96
CA ASP A 69 4.97 19.36 21.90
C ASP A 69 4.25 18.12 21.36
N ASP A 70 3.33 18.31 20.39
CA ASP A 70 2.56 17.26 19.73
C ASP A 70 3.15 16.91 18.36
N ALA A 71 4.38 16.40 18.34
CA ALA A 71 5.15 16.11 17.13
C ALA A 71 4.39 15.23 16.12
N LEU A 72 3.64 14.21 16.58
CA LEU A 72 2.89 13.34 15.69
C LEU A 72 1.69 14.08 15.05
N LEU A 73 0.99 14.91 15.78
CA LEU A 73 -0.09 15.74 15.26
C LEU A 73 0.44 16.74 14.21
N GLU A 74 1.61 17.32 14.48
CA GLU A 74 2.30 18.22 13.54
C GLU A 74 2.64 17.46 12.24
N GLU A 75 3.23 16.27 12.32
CA GLU A 75 3.58 15.44 11.17
C GLU A 75 2.35 15.12 10.31
N TYR A 76 1.24 14.68 10.94
CA TYR A 76 -0.02 14.40 10.26
C TYR A 76 -0.61 15.65 9.62
N SER A 77 -0.57 16.79 10.32
CA SER A 77 -1.11 18.05 9.81
C SER A 77 -0.34 18.56 8.58
N VAL A 78 0.99 18.50 8.64
CA VAL A 78 1.86 18.88 7.52
C VAL A 78 1.69 17.91 6.35
N ALA A 79 1.67 16.60 6.60
CA ALA A 79 1.46 15.60 5.57
C ALA A 79 0.11 15.79 4.86
N ARG A 80 -0.96 16.03 5.64
CA ARG A 80 -2.29 16.31 5.07
C ARG A 80 -2.27 17.52 4.14
N ALA A 81 -1.69 18.63 4.59
CA ALA A 81 -1.66 19.86 3.82
C ALA A 81 -0.74 19.75 2.59
N SER A 82 0.40 19.08 2.73
CA SER A 82 1.42 19.02 1.67
C SER A 82 1.09 17.99 0.58
N PHE A 83 0.34 16.93 0.93
CA PHE A 83 0.03 15.79 0.05
C PHE A 83 -1.45 15.70 -0.32
N ASP A 84 -2.26 16.69 0.09
CA ASP A 84 -3.70 16.75 -0.17
C ASP A 84 -4.44 15.47 0.27
N LEU A 85 -4.14 15.00 1.49
CA LEU A 85 -4.72 13.77 2.02
C LEU A 85 -6.15 14.03 2.54
N SER A 86 -7.07 13.18 2.14
CA SER A 86 -8.43 13.17 2.70
C SER A 86 -8.44 12.65 4.14
N MET A 87 -9.56 12.84 4.86
CA MET A 87 -9.74 12.25 6.19
C MET A 87 -9.71 10.72 6.15
N THR A 88 -10.21 10.13 5.08
CA THR A 88 -10.15 8.67 4.88
C THR A 88 -8.71 8.20 4.69
N ASP A 89 -7.88 8.94 3.96
CA ASP A 89 -6.45 8.61 3.81
C ASP A 89 -5.73 8.69 5.16
N MET A 90 -6.01 9.73 5.94
CA MET A 90 -5.45 9.89 7.29
C MET A 90 -5.84 8.74 8.21
N ALA A 91 -7.12 8.32 8.17
CA ALA A 91 -7.61 7.19 8.94
C ALA A 91 -6.95 5.86 8.50
N GLU A 92 -6.77 5.66 7.19
CA GLU A 92 -6.07 4.49 6.66
C GLU A 92 -4.60 4.45 7.10
N ILE A 93 -3.90 5.57 7.06
CA ILE A 93 -2.51 5.70 7.53
C ILE A 93 -2.42 5.39 9.03
N ALA A 94 -3.34 5.93 9.83
CA ALA A 94 -3.39 5.67 11.27
C ALA A 94 -3.68 4.19 11.59
N ARG A 95 -4.65 3.57 10.89
CA ARG A 95 -4.89 2.13 10.99
C ARG A 95 -3.64 1.31 10.64
N ASN A 96 -2.96 1.66 9.56
CA ASN A 96 -1.75 0.98 9.13
C ASN A 96 -0.64 1.07 10.20
N SER A 97 -0.53 2.19 10.91
CA SER A 97 0.47 2.33 11.98
C SER A 97 0.23 1.34 13.14
N VAL A 98 -1.03 1.10 13.51
CA VAL A 98 -1.37 0.08 14.51
C VAL A 98 -1.07 -1.32 14.00
N LEU A 99 -1.40 -1.63 12.74
CA LEU A 99 -1.10 -2.91 12.12
C LEU A 99 0.41 -3.21 12.07
N GLN A 100 1.22 -2.21 11.68
CA GLN A 100 2.68 -2.34 11.60
C GLN A 100 3.39 -2.36 12.95
N SER A 101 2.74 -1.87 14.02
CA SER A 101 3.34 -1.76 15.34
C SER A 101 3.70 -3.13 15.93
N GLY A 102 4.68 -3.13 16.84
CA GLY A 102 5.04 -4.30 17.65
C GLY A 102 4.16 -4.50 18.89
N PHE A 103 3.01 -3.80 19.00
CA PHE A 103 2.11 -3.97 20.14
C PHE A 103 1.50 -5.38 20.20
N GLU A 104 1.15 -5.80 21.42
CA GLU A 104 0.48 -7.07 21.66
C GLU A 104 -0.88 -7.15 20.97
N GLU A 105 -1.30 -8.38 20.67
CA GLU A 105 -2.56 -8.67 19.96
C GLU A 105 -3.79 -8.06 20.65
N ASP A 106 -3.86 -8.14 21.98
CA ASP A 106 -4.99 -7.60 22.75
C ASP A 106 -5.07 -6.06 22.65
N PHE A 107 -3.91 -5.40 22.59
CA PHE A 107 -3.86 -3.97 22.34
C PHE A 107 -4.35 -3.62 20.94
N LYS A 108 -3.91 -4.36 19.93
CA LYS A 108 -4.36 -4.15 18.53
C LYS A 108 -5.85 -4.39 18.38
N ARG A 109 -6.43 -5.44 18.99
CA ARG A 109 -7.88 -5.71 18.98
C ARG A 109 -8.70 -4.55 19.51
N LYS A 110 -8.21 -3.86 20.52
CA LYS A 110 -8.88 -2.69 21.08
C LYS A 110 -9.10 -1.61 20.02
N TRP A 111 -8.15 -1.39 19.14
CA TRP A 111 -8.16 -0.31 18.14
C TRP A 111 -8.65 -0.74 16.76
N LEU A 112 -8.41 -1.99 16.39
CA LEU A 112 -8.72 -2.51 15.05
C LEU A 112 -10.00 -3.33 14.99
N GLY A 113 -10.48 -3.83 16.13
CA GLY A 113 -11.61 -4.78 16.20
C GLY A 113 -11.13 -6.22 16.44
N GLU A 114 -12.05 -7.07 16.93
CA GLU A 114 -11.74 -8.42 17.38
C GLU A 114 -11.20 -9.33 16.25
N GLU A 115 -11.69 -9.12 15.04
CA GLU A 115 -11.40 -10.01 13.90
C GLU A 115 -10.31 -9.47 12.95
N TYR A 116 -9.62 -8.39 13.30
CA TYR A 116 -8.67 -7.70 12.41
C TYR A 116 -7.58 -8.62 11.85
N ALA A 117 -7.19 -9.65 12.59
CA ALA A 117 -6.15 -10.61 12.16
C ALA A 117 -6.57 -11.45 10.94
N LYS A 118 -7.89 -11.50 10.62
CA LYS A 118 -8.39 -12.18 9.41
C LYS A 118 -8.14 -11.39 8.13
N GLY A 119 -7.78 -10.09 8.23
CA GLY A 119 -7.46 -9.24 7.09
C GLY A 119 -8.07 -7.84 7.19
N LEU A 120 -7.71 -6.97 6.26
CA LEU A 120 -8.10 -5.55 6.26
C LEU A 120 -9.62 -5.33 6.29
N THR A 121 -10.39 -6.20 5.65
CA THR A 121 -11.85 -6.12 5.58
C THR A 121 -12.56 -6.52 6.87
N PHE A 122 -11.84 -7.07 7.82
CA PHE A 122 -12.33 -7.46 9.14
C PHE A 122 -11.96 -6.45 10.24
N CYS A 123 -11.28 -5.36 9.88
CA CYS A 123 -11.11 -4.24 10.79
C CYS A 123 -12.45 -3.55 11.03
N ASP A 124 -12.68 -3.16 12.28
CA ASP A 124 -13.91 -2.44 12.68
C ASP A 124 -13.90 -1.02 12.10
N GLU A 125 -14.86 -0.73 11.23
CA GLU A 125 -15.01 0.58 10.58
C GLU A 125 -15.23 1.72 11.57
N LEU A 126 -15.98 1.46 12.66
CA LEU A 126 -16.26 2.48 13.68
C LEU A 126 -15.03 2.82 14.53
N LYS A 127 -14.13 1.86 14.71
CA LYS A 127 -12.88 2.07 15.46
C LYS A 127 -11.78 2.69 14.59
N THR A 128 -11.65 2.23 13.37
CA THR A 128 -10.59 2.65 12.46
C THR A 128 -10.92 3.88 11.64
N HIS A 129 -12.20 4.22 11.52
CA HIS A 129 -12.72 5.26 10.60
C HIS A 129 -12.33 5.04 9.13
N VAL A 130 -11.97 3.83 8.76
CA VAL A 130 -11.68 3.44 7.38
C VAL A 130 -12.91 2.76 6.79
N PRO A 131 -13.57 3.36 5.77
CA PRO A 131 -14.76 2.76 5.17
C PRO A 131 -14.49 1.37 4.63
N LEU A 132 -15.42 0.45 4.84
CA LEU A 132 -15.30 -0.94 4.37
C LEU A 132 -15.04 -1.04 2.87
N ILE A 133 -15.64 -0.14 2.08
CA ILE A 133 -15.40 -0.08 0.63
C ILE A 133 -13.93 0.17 0.29
N ARG A 134 -13.26 1.03 1.08
CA ARG A 134 -11.82 1.31 0.92
C ARG A 134 -10.98 0.09 1.27
N ALA A 135 -11.30 -0.58 2.38
CA ALA A 135 -10.61 -1.79 2.81
C ALA A 135 -10.78 -2.94 1.79
N LYS A 136 -12.00 -3.12 1.27
CA LYS A 136 -12.29 -4.09 0.20
C LYS A 136 -11.48 -3.79 -1.06
N PHE A 137 -11.49 -2.54 -1.52
CA PHE A 137 -10.73 -2.13 -2.69
C PHE A 137 -9.25 -2.51 -2.57
N ARG A 138 -8.62 -2.20 -1.42
CA ARG A 138 -7.22 -2.56 -1.17
C ARG A 138 -7.00 -4.08 -1.16
N ALA A 139 -7.85 -4.82 -0.46
CA ALA A 139 -7.73 -6.27 -0.34
C ALA A 139 -7.96 -6.99 -1.67
N GLU A 140 -8.97 -6.59 -2.44
CA GLU A 140 -9.29 -7.20 -3.73
C GLU A 140 -8.18 -6.97 -4.77
N HIS A 141 -7.62 -5.75 -4.83
CA HIS A 141 -6.51 -5.45 -5.74
C HIS A 141 -5.24 -6.22 -5.37
N LEU A 142 -4.93 -6.32 -4.08
CA LEU A 142 -3.78 -7.11 -3.62
C LEU A 142 -3.96 -8.61 -3.96
N ALA A 143 -5.15 -9.16 -3.71
CA ALA A 143 -5.45 -10.55 -4.05
C ALA A 143 -5.35 -10.81 -5.56
N LEU A 144 -5.81 -9.84 -6.38
CA LEU A 144 -5.72 -9.90 -7.83
C LEU A 144 -4.26 -9.95 -8.31
N GLU A 145 -3.40 -9.09 -7.76
CA GLU A 145 -1.98 -9.05 -8.12
C GLU A 145 -1.25 -10.35 -7.70
N HIS A 146 -1.54 -10.88 -6.52
CA HIS A 146 -1.02 -12.19 -6.11
C HIS A 146 -1.45 -13.30 -7.06
N MET A 147 -2.72 -13.30 -7.45
CA MET A 147 -3.22 -14.30 -8.40
C MET A 147 -2.50 -14.18 -9.75
N LEU A 148 -2.30 -12.97 -10.27
CA LEU A 148 -1.54 -12.73 -11.51
C LEU A 148 -0.13 -13.31 -11.44
N VAL A 149 0.60 -13.04 -10.36
CA VAL A 149 1.96 -13.54 -10.17
C VAL A 149 1.98 -15.07 -10.16
N HIS A 150 1.08 -15.70 -9.39
CA HIS A 150 0.98 -17.16 -9.32
C HIS A 150 0.66 -17.79 -10.67
N LEU A 151 -0.18 -17.17 -11.44
CA LEU A 151 -0.65 -17.69 -12.71
C LEU A 151 0.41 -17.52 -13.82
N ILE A 152 1.15 -16.41 -13.81
CA ILE A 152 2.31 -16.20 -14.70
C ILE A 152 3.40 -17.21 -14.36
N ALA A 153 3.72 -17.40 -13.07
CA ALA A 153 4.70 -18.38 -12.63
C ALA A 153 4.32 -19.83 -12.98
N ALA A 154 3.04 -20.16 -13.05
CA ALA A 154 2.56 -21.48 -13.45
C ALA A 154 2.48 -21.68 -14.96
N ASN A 155 3.01 -20.77 -15.78
CA ASN A 155 3.02 -20.81 -17.27
C ASN A 155 1.61 -20.93 -17.91
N LYS A 156 0.58 -20.43 -17.22
CA LYS A 156 -0.83 -20.51 -17.65
C LYS A 156 -1.36 -19.18 -18.22
N GLY A 157 -0.50 -18.36 -18.79
CA GLY A 157 -0.79 -16.95 -19.13
C GLY A 157 -2.15 -16.67 -19.84
N LYS A 158 -2.50 -17.41 -20.89
CA LYS A 158 -3.76 -17.14 -21.64
C LYS A 158 -5.03 -17.65 -20.94
N SER A 159 -4.95 -18.75 -20.19
CA SER A 159 -6.07 -19.31 -19.42
C SER A 159 -6.45 -18.44 -18.22
N VAL A 160 -5.47 -17.83 -17.63
CA VAL A 160 -5.51 -16.97 -16.45
C VAL A 160 -6.38 -15.74 -16.61
N LEU A 161 -6.21 -15.01 -17.71
CA LEU A 161 -7.00 -13.82 -17.96
C LEU A 161 -8.50 -14.14 -18.00
N LYS A 162 -8.84 -15.29 -18.58
CA LYS A 162 -10.21 -15.76 -18.65
C LYS A 162 -10.78 -16.17 -17.28
N GLU A 163 -10.00 -16.85 -16.44
CA GLU A 163 -10.39 -17.20 -15.05
C GLU A 163 -10.52 -15.95 -14.16
N MET A 164 -9.61 -14.99 -14.27
CA MET A 164 -9.70 -13.72 -13.56
C MET A 164 -10.96 -12.96 -13.94
N MET A 165 -11.26 -12.85 -15.23
CA MET A 165 -12.46 -12.17 -15.72
C MET A 165 -13.73 -12.84 -15.20
N THR A 166 -13.71 -14.15 -15.01
CA THR A 166 -14.84 -14.92 -14.49
C THR A 166 -14.97 -14.77 -12.97
N HIS A 167 -13.86 -14.85 -12.24
CA HIS A 167 -13.84 -14.87 -10.78
C HIS A 167 -14.12 -13.49 -10.15
N PHE A 168 -13.57 -12.44 -10.74
CA PHE A 168 -13.72 -11.07 -10.20
C PHE A 168 -14.85 -10.25 -10.84
N GLY A 169 -15.66 -10.86 -11.71
CA GLY A 169 -16.75 -10.13 -12.36
C GLY A 169 -16.28 -8.93 -13.19
N LEU A 170 -15.00 -8.91 -13.56
CA LEU A 170 -14.42 -7.91 -14.47
C LEU A 170 -14.95 -8.05 -15.90
N ALA A 171 -15.97 -8.85 -16.05
CA ALA A 171 -16.72 -9.00 -17.28
C ALA A 171 -17.66 -7.81 -17.43
N ARG A 172 -17.18 -6.70 -17.96
CA ARG A 172 -18.01 -5.86 -18.84
C ARG A 172 -17.14 -4.85 -19.56
N ASP A 173 -16.87 -5.19 -20.75
CA ASP A 173 -16.60 -4.48 -22.02
C ASP A 173 -15.57 -3.32 -22.05
N ALA A 174 -15.53 -2.40 -21.11
CA ALA A 174 -14.59 -1.27 -21.17
C ALA A 174 -13.19 -1.61 -20.66
N HIS A 175 -13.07 -2.35 -19.58
CA HIS A 175 -11.76 -2.78 -19.02
C HIS A 175 -11.13 -3.94 -19.81
N ARG A 176 -11.95 -4.77 -20.44
CA ARG A 176 -11.50 -5.88 -21.30
C ARG A 176 -10.64 -5.39 -22.46
N ASN A 177 -11.08 -4.33 -23.13
CA ASN A 177 -10.37 -3.78 -24.29
C ASN A 177 -9.06 -3.09 -23.90
N ILE A 178 -9.01 -2.45 -22.71
CA ILE A 178 -7.79 -1.80 -22.20
C ILE A 178 -6.74 -2.85 -21.82
N LEU A 179 -7.15 -3.92 -21.16
CA LEU A 179 -6.22 -5.00 -20.77
C LEU A 179 -5.72 -5.82 -21.96
N LEU A 180 -6.60 -6.15 -22.91
CA LEU A 180 -6.22 -6.94 -24.08
C LEU A 180 -5.35 -6.17 -25.09
N ASN A 181 -5.56 -4.84 -25.20
CA ASN A 181 -4.79 -4.00 -26.14
C ASN A 181 -3.46 -3.51 -25.58
N ASN A 182 -3.22 -3.62 -24.26
CA ASN A 182 -1.99 -3.17 -23.60
C ASN A 182 -1.11 -4.31 -23.07
N LEU A 183 -1.50 -5.57 -23.26
CA LEU A 183 -0.62 -6.70 -22.97
C LEU A 183 0.39 -6.83 -24.12
N PRO A 184 1.72 -6.83 -23.81
CA PRO A 184 2.70 -7.19 -24.82
C PRO A 184 2.44 -8.61 -25.30
N ASP A 185 2.65 -8.85 -26.59
CA ASP A 185 2.55 -10.20 -27.18
C ASP A 185 3.45 -11.16 -26.38
N LEU A 186 2.83 -12.05 -25.63
CA LEU A 186 3.51 -13.04 -24.79
C LEU A 186 4.31 -14.07 -25.61
N GLU A 187 4.20 -14.02 -26.95
CA GLU A 187 4.99 -14.85 -27.87
C GLU A 187 6.43 -14.34 -28.06
N SER A 188 6.78 -13.16 -27.53
CA SER A 188 8.10 -12.55 -27.69
C SER A 188 9.09 -12.83 -26.54
N PHE A 189 8.71 -13.60 -25.52
CA PHE A 189 9.65 -14.02 -24.48
C PHE A 189 10.42 -15.25 -24.95
N PRO A 190 11.76 -15.19 -25.06
CA PRO A 190 12.56 -16.34 -25.42
C PRO A 190 12.38 -17.43 -24.36
N GLU A 191 12.11 -18.66 -24.81
CA GLU A 191 12.20 -19.85 -23.99
C GLU A 191 13.59 -19.89 -23.35
N GLN A 192 13.71 -19.61 -22.07
CA GLN A 192 14.94 -19.89 -21.34
C GLN A 192 15.03 -21.40 -21.15
N ASN A 193 15.72 -22.02 -22.09
CA ASN A 193 16.24 -23.36 -21.95
C ASN A 193 17.21 -23.39 -20.76
N GLN A 194 16.89 -24.25 -19.81
CA GLN A 194 17.77 -25.02 -18.92
C GLN A 194 19.05 -24.32 -18.41
N LEU A 195 19.02 -24.00 -17.11
CA LEU A 195 20.15 -24.29 -16.22
C LEU A 195 19.60 -24.83 -14.91
#